data_55c4adfa8936774f0066a6c0e238e3b5
#
_entry.id   55c4adfa8936774f0066a6c0e238e3b5
#
_cell.length_a   1.000
_cell.length_b   1.000
_cell.length_c   1.000
_cell.angle_alpha   90.00
_cell.angle_beta   90.00
_cell.angle_gamma   90.00
#
_symmetry.space_group_name_H-M   'P 1'
#
loop_
_entity.id
_entity.type
_entity.pdbx_description
1 polymer ?
#
loop_
_entity_poly.entity_id
_entity_poly.type
_entity_poly.pdbx_seq_one_letter_code
_entity_poly.pdbx_strand_id
1 'polypeptide(L)'
;FSTADFRQYVTKHCAFTTRASLTGNTIAQYRMTIPPLDIQNRIVNVLDNFEKICSDLNIGLPAEIEARQKQYEYYRDKLLTFAETGNTILNGTERNGTERNGTLIKLLQYVFGYAMLPLSEVANVFRGEYITKKNEKAGNIPVILGGQEPAYYIDRANHIGEIVAVARSGASAGFVSYWNEPIFVTDGFGYEAKKEVAIPRYLYYVLKNKEAELNGMKRGAGVPHVSGERLGEIKLPIPPIEEQKRIVSILDRFDAICNDLTSGLPAEIEARKKQYEYYRDKLLTFKERG
;
A
#
# COMPACT_ATOMS: atom_id res chain seq x y z
N PHE A 1 18.43 -27.99 15.03
CA PHE A 1 17.01 -28.23 15.38
C PHE A 1 15.99 -27.55 14.44
N SER A 2 16.43 -26.78 13.45
CA SER A 2 15.52 -26.09 12.49
C SER A 2 15.27 -26.82 11.17
N THR A 3 15.88 -27.98 10.96
CA THR A 3 15.74 -28.79 9.74
C THR A 3 14.38 -29.47 9.62
N ALA A 4 13.97 -29.77 8.38
CA ALA A 4 12.73 -30.51 8.09
C ALA A 4 12.69 -31.87 8.79
N ASP A 5 13.82 -32.56 8.81
CA ASP A 5 14.02 -33.85 9.47
C ASP A 5 13.72 -33.82 10.97
N PHE A 6 14.26 -32.80 11.67
CA PHE A 6 14.01 -32.61 13.09
C PHE A 6 12.56 -32.22 13.36
N ARG A 7 11.95 -31.36 12.51
CA ARG A 7 10.53 -31.02 12.63
C ARG A 7 9.65 -32.24 12.47
N GLN A 8 9.95 -33.12 11.51
CA GLN A 8 9.23 -34.37 11.32
C GLN A 8 9.39 -35.30 12.51
N TYR A 9 10.61 -35.41 13.06
CA TYR A 9 10.87 -36.18 14.28
C TYR A 9 10.03 -35.66 15.45
N VAL A 10 10.01 -34.34 15.68
CA VAL A 10 9.21 -33.68 16.71
C VAL A 10 7.72 -33.99 16.53
N THR A 11 7.20 -33.80 15.33
CA THR A 11 5.78 -34.05 15.02
C THR A 11 5.40 -35.51 15.31
N LYS A 12 6.27 -36.47 14.97
CA LYS A 12 6.05 -37.90 15.18
C LYS A 12 6.05 -38.30 16.65
N HIS A 13 6.84 -37.61 17.50
CA HIS A 13 7.07 -38.00 18.90
C HIS A 13 6.43 -37.03 19.91
N CYS A 14 5.75 -36.01 19.42
CA CYS A 14 5.04 -35.05 20.27
C CYS A 14 3.75 -35.67 20.79
N ALA A 15 3.53 -35.60 22.10
CA ALA A 15 2.26 -36.00 22.72
C ALA A 15 1.26 -34.83 22.63
N PHE A 16 0.12 -35.10 22.02
CA PHE A 16 -0.98 -34.12 21.91
C PHE A 16 -2.06 -34.49 22.97
N THR A 17 -2.05 -33.76 24.07
CA THR A 17 -3.12 -33.75 25.06
C THR A 17 -3.84 -32.40 25.00
N THR A 18 -3.87 -31.64 26.07
CA THR A 18 -4.39 -30.25 26.07
C THR A 18 -3.36 -29.25 25.51
N ARG A 19 -2.08 -29.59 25.56
CA ARG A 19 -0.97 -28.85 24.94
C ARG A 19 0.03 -29.83 24.31
N ALA A 20 0.58 -29.46 23.17
CA ALA A 20 1.66 -30.23 22.54
C ALA A 20 2.89 -30.23 23.48
N SER A 21 3.39 -31.40 23.84
CA SER A 21 4.56 -31.56 24.72
C SER A 21 5.57 -32.54 24.15
N LEU A 22 6.83 -32.22 24.35
CA LEU A 22 7.97 -33.08 24.00
C LEU A 22 8.89 -33.17 25.22
N THR A 23 9.22 -34.40 25.61
CA THR A 23 10.09 -34.60 26.78
C THR A 23 11.57 -34.45 26.44
N GLY A 24 12.41 -34.03 27.40
CA GLY A 24 13.86 -33.93 27.22
C GLY A 24 14.49 -35.26 26.77
N ASN A 25 14.01 -36.39 27.30
CA ASN A 25 14.46 -37.71 26.90
C ASN A 25 14.17 -38.03 25.42
N THR A 26 13.03 -37.62 24.91
CA THR A 26 12.69 -37.79 23.50
C THR A 26 13.60 -36.96 22.60
N ILE A 27 13.94 -35.74 23.00
CA ILE A 27 14.90 -34.89 22.27
C ILE A 27 16.30 -35.52 22.29
N ALA A 28 16.73 -36.05 23.44
CA ALA A 28 18.05 -36.68 23.58
C ALA A 28 18.23 -37.94 22.72
N GLN A 29 17.15 -38.58 22.32
CA GLN A 29 17.20 -39.77 21.43
C GLN A 29 17.29 -39.41 19.94
N TYR A 30 17.16 -38.14 19.58
CA TYR A 30 17.34 -37.72 18.20
C TYR A 30 18.81 -37.85 17.77
N ARG A 31 19.07 -38.67 16.77
CA ARG A 31 20.40 -38.84 16.23
C ARG A 31 20.73 -37.78 15.22
N MET A 32 21.83 -37.07 15.44
CA MET A 32 22.31 -36.00 14.58
C MET A 32 23.72 -36.32 14.10
N THR A 33 23.96 -36.25 12.81
CA THR A 33 25.31 -36.40 12.23
C THR A 33 26.08 -35.11 12.47
N ILE A 34 27.27 -35.22 13.09
CA ILE A 34 28.16 -34.09 13.37
C ILE A 34 29.38 -34.20 12.44
N PRO A 35 29.50 -33.31 11.43
CA PRO A 35 30.66 -33.30 10.56
C PRO A 35 31.91 -32.75 11.27
N PRO A 36 33.13 -32.92 10.72
CA PRO A 36 34.35 -32.29 11.23
C PRO A 36 34.20 -30.75 11.37
N LEU A 37 34.98 -30.17 12.30
CA LEU A 37 34.87 -28.75 12.66
C LEU A 37 35.08 -27.79 11.48
N ASP A 38 35.97 -28.11 10.57
CA ASP A 38 36.22 -27.32 9.35
C ASP A 38 34.97 -27.26 8.45
N ILE A 39 34.27 -28.38 8.33
CA ILE A 39 33.00 -28.45 7.58
C ILE A 39 31.89 -27.70 8.33
N GLN A 40 31.82 -27.85 9.66
CA GLN A 40 30.87 -27.08 10.49
C GLN A 40 31.07 -25.58 10.27
N ASN A 41 32.30 -25.07 10.35
CA ASN A 41 32.63 -23.66 10.16
C ASN A 41 32.21 -23.16 8.75
N ARG A 42 32.46 -23.97 7.71
CA ARG A 42 32.02 -23.62 6.34
C ARG A 42 30.49 -23.51 6.22
N ILE A 43 29.77 -24.45 6.84
CA ILE A 43 28.29 -24.44 6.84
C ILE A 43 27.78 -23.21 7.58
N VAL A 44 28.32 -22.91 8.77
CA VAL A 44 27.95 -21.74 9.56
C VAL A 44 28.16 -20.45 8.75
N ASN A 45 29.35 -20.27 8.17
CA ASN A 45 29.64 -19.08 7.36
C ASN A 45 28.68 -18.90 6.18
N VAL A 46 28.30 -19.99 5.50
CA VAL A 46 27.33 -19.93 4.40
C VAL A 46 25.94 -19.54 4.92
N LEU A 47 25.48 -20.16 6.00
CA LEU A 47 24.16 -19.91 6.57
C LEU A 47 24.05 -18.49 7.16
N ASP A 48 25.09 -18.03 7.87
CA ASP A 48 25.15 -16.68 8.43
C ASP A 48 25.12 -15.60 7.34
N ASN A 49 25.81 -15.83 6.22
CA ASN A 49 25.76 -14.92 5.08
C ASN A 49 24.36 -14.88 4.45
N PHE A 50 23.69 -16.02 4.31
CA PHE A 50 22.30 -16.04 3.83
C PHE A 50 21.35 -15.35 4.80
N GLU A 51 21.52 -15.57 6.10
CA GLU A 51 20.68 -14.93 7.12
C GLU A 51 20.85 -13.41 7.09
N LYS A 52 22.09 -12.91 6.95
CA LYS A 52 22.34 -11.47 6.76
C LYS A 52 21.64 -10.91 5.53
N ILE A 53 21.73 -11.57 4.38
CA ILE A 53 21.06 -11.13 3.16
C ILE A 53 19.54 -11.06 3.34
N CYS A 54 18.95 -11.99 4.09
CA CYS A 54 17.50 -12.08 4.27
C CYS A 54 16.94 -11.18 5.37
N SER A 55 17.71 -10.88 6.40
CA SER A 55 17.22 -10.26 7.65
C SER A 55 17.98 -9.01 8.10
N ASP A 56 19.15 -8.70 7.52
CA ASP A 56 19.90 -7.50 7.92
C ASP A 56 19.14 -6.23 7.49
N LEU A 57 18.78 -5.42 8.48
CA LEU A 57 18.06 -4.17 8.29
C LEU A 57 18.91 -3.06 7.63
N ASN A 58 20.24 -3.23 7.57
CA ASN A 58 21.15 -2.20 7.06
C ASN A 58 21.68 -2.50 5.65
N ILE A 59 21.90 -3.77 5.33
CA ILE A 59 22.54 -4.20 4.07
C ILE A 59 21.80 -5.33 3.34
N GLY A 60 20.77 -5.91 3.97
CA GLY A 60 19.97 -7.00 3.41
C GLY A 60 18.79 -6.55 2.57
N LEU A 61 17.95 -7.52 2.19
CA LEU A 61 16.68 -7.26 1.46
C LEU A 61 15.77 -6.23 2.15
N PRO A 62 15.62 -6.21 3.49
CA PRO A 62 14.84 -5.17 4.15
C PRO A 62 15.38 -3.76 3.91
N ALA A 63 16.72 -3.58 3.92
CA ALA A 63 17.34 -2.30 3.61
C ALA A 63 17.11 -1.87 2.15
N GLU A 64 17.13 -2.81 1.21
CA GLU A 64 16.83 -2.53 -0.20
C GLU A 64 15.38 -2.10 -0.37
N ILE A 65 14.44 -2.73 0.31
CA ILE A 65 13.02 -2.36 0.29
C ILE A 65 12.83 -0.94 0.82
N GLU A 66 13.43 -0.62 1.97
CA GLU A 66 13.35 0.72 2.55
C GLU A 66 13.98 1.77 1.62
N ALA A 67 15.12 1.46 1.00
CA ALA A 67 15.76 2.35 0.04
C ALA A 67 14.88 2.58 -1.20
N ARG A 68 14.25 1.53 -1.73
CA ARG A 68 13.32 1.64 -2.87
C ARG A 68 12.04 2.39 -2.49
N GLN A 69 11.52 2.18 -1.28
CA GLN A 69 10.39 2.94 -0.76
C GLN A 69 10.69 4.43 -0.71
N LYS A 70 11.85 4.81 -0.14
CA LYS A 70 12.32 6.20 -0.10
C LYS A 70 12.54 6.77 -1.50
N GLN A 71 13.08 5.98 -2.41
CA GLN A 71 13.25 6.36 -3.81
C GLN A 71 11.90 6.59 -4.49
N TYR A 72 10.91 5.71 -4.26
CA TYR A 72 9.55 5.87 -4.75
C TYR A 72 8.92 7.16 -4.22
N GLU A 73 8.98 7.41 -2.91
CA GLU A 73 8.46 8.64 -2.28
C GLU A 73 9.09 9.89 -2.88
N TYR A 74 10.41 9.89 -3.04
CA TYR A 74 11.14 11.01 -3.66
C TYR A 74 10.69 11.28 -5.10
N TYR A 75 10.60 10.24 -5.94
CA TYR A 75 10.18 10.42 -7.34
C TYR A 75 8.69 10.73 -7.44
N ARG A 76 7.85 10.14 -6.59
CA ARG A 76 6.43 10.48 -6.50
C ARG A 76 6.26 11.96 -6.18
N ASP A 77 6.90 12.42 -5.15
CA ASP A 77 6.85 13.82 -4.73
C ASP A 77 7.35 14.73 -5.85
N LYS A 78 8.48 14.40 -6.47
CA LYS A 78 9.04 15.17 -7.58
C LYS A 78 8.14 15.19 -8.82
N LEU A 79 7.47 14.08 -9.16
CA LEU A 79 6.54 13.99 -10.28
C LEU A 79 5.22 14.72 -10.01
N LEU A 80 4.77 14.77 -8.77
CA LEU A 80 3.50 15.37 -8.38
C LEU A 80 3.66 16.81 -7.83
N THR A 81 4.86 17.22 -7.43
CA THR A 81 5.17 18.59 -7.06
C THR A 81 5.50 19.36 -8.34
N PHE A 82 4.48 19.77 -9.05
CA PHE A 82 4.64 20.73 -10.14
C PHE A 82 4.95 22.06 -9.50
N ALA A 83 6.23 22.31 -9.38
CA ALA A 83 6.85 23.55 -8.97
C ALA A 83 5.99 24.45 -8.05
N GLU A 84 6.24 24.40 -6.77
CA GLU A 84 5.90 25.49 -5.85
C GLU A 84 6.49 26.86 -6.31
N THR A 85 7.23 26.84 -7.41
CA THR A 85 7.84 27.99 -8.08
C THR A 85 6.94 28.69 -9.10
N GLY A 86 5.77 28.15 -9.43
CA GLY A 86 4.76 28.83 -10.23
C GLY A 86 3.94 29.79 -9.38
N ASN A 87 4.38 31.03 -9.27
CA ASN A 87 3.61 32.10 -8.66
C ASN A 87 2.15 32.08 -9.12
N THR A 88 1.26 32.01 -8.15
CA THR A 88 -0.20 32.05 -8.28
C THR A 88 -0.65 33.35 -8.98
N ILE A 89 -0.81 33.31 -10.30
CA ILE A 89 -1.36 34.45 -11.06
C ILE A 89 -2.89 34.45 -11.09
N LEU A 90 -3.56 33.50 -10.43
CA LEU A 90 -5.02 33.37 -10.51
C LEU A 90 -5.71 33.40 -9.14
N ASN A 91 -5.52 34.46 -8.38
CA ASN A 91 -6.41 34.81 -7.26
C ASN A 91 -7.54 35.75 -7.69
N GLY A 92 -8.14 35.54 -8.83
CA GLY A 92 -9.21 36.43 -9.24
C GLY A 92 -9.84 36.07 -10.57
N THR A 93 -10.57 34.98 -10.62
CA THR A 93 -11.57 34.83 -11.69
C THR A 93 -12.87 34.28 -11.11
N GLU A 94 -13.81 35.19 -11.05
CA GLU A 94 -15.18 34.97 -10.64
C GLU A 94 -15.88 33.89 -11.50
N ARG A 95 -16.76 33.18 -10.82
CA ARG A 95 -17.70 32.20 -11.32
C ARG A 95 -18.50 32.70 -12.50
N ASN A 96 -18.18 32.27 -13.73
CA ASN A 96 -19.18 32.20 -14.81
C ASN A 96 -18.63 31.40 -16.01
N GLY A 97 -19.21 30.23 -16.24
CA GLY A 97 -19.22 29.54 -17.53
C GLY A 97 -18.19 28.39 -17.72
N THR A 98 -18.72 27.19 -17.70
CA THR A 98 -17.98 25.91 -17.87
C THR A 98 -17.10 25.85 -19.14
N GLU A 99 -17.50 26.48 -20.22
CA GLU A 99 -16.72 26.49 -21.47
C GLU A 99 -15.51 27.42 -21.43
N ARG A 100 -15.61 28.58 -20.79
CA ARG A 100 -14.48 29.52 -20.64
C ARG A 100 -13.40 28.95 -19.73
N ASN A 101 -13.79 28.20 -18.68
CA ASN A 101 -12.86 27.55 -17.78
C ASN A 101 -12.03 26.48 -18.50
N GLY A 102 -12.63 25.67 -19.38
CA GLY A 102 -11.90 24.65 -20.15
C GLY A 102 -10.79 25.24 -21.03
N THR A 103 -11.04 26.38 -21.68
CA THR A 103 -10.04 27.05 -22.51
C THR A 103 -8.93 27.67 -21.66
N LEU A 104 -9.26 28.27 -20.52
CA LEU A 104 -8.29 28.85 -19.61
C LEU A 104 -7.39 27.77 -18.97
N ILE A 105 -7.97 26.65 -18.56
CA ILE A 105 -7.21 25.50 -18.04
C ILE A 105 -6.20 25.01 -19.08
N LYS A 106 -6.63 24.82 -20.33
CA LYS A 106 -5.73 24.41 -21.43
C LYS A 106 -4.63 25.45 -21.71
N LEU A 107 -4.94 26.73 -21.62
CA LEU A 107 -3.94 27.80 -21.80
C LEU A 107 -2.90 27.76 -20.65
N LEU A 108 -3.33 27.58 -19.41
CA LEU A 108 -2.44 27.45 -18.27
C LEU A 108 -1.56 26.20 -18.38
N GLN A 109 -2.14 25.08 -18.78
CA GLN A 109 -1.41 23.84 -19.04
C GLN A 109 -0.38 24.00 -20.16
N TYR A 110 -0.71 24.76 -21.22
CA TYR A 110 0.22 25.02 -22.31
C TYR A 110 1.39 25.92 -21.89
N VAL A 111 1.12 26.99 -21.12
CA VAL A 111 2.13 27.97 -20.74
C VAL A 111 3.00 27.49 -19.58
N PHE A 112 2.39 26.85 -18.57
CA PHE A 112 3.04 26.48 -17.30
C PHE A 112 3.21 24.96 -17.13
N GLY A 113 2.72 24.14 -18.06
CA GLY A 113 2.75 22.67 -17.96
C GLY A 113 1.63 22.09 -17.09
N TYR A 114 0.93 22.90 -16.29
CA TYR A 114 -0.19 22.47 -15.43
C TYR A 114 -1.09 23.64 -15.02
N ALA A 115 -2.27 23.34 -14.52
CA ALA A 115 -3.17 24.29 -13.86
C ALA A 115 -3.39 23.88 -12.40
N MET A 116 -3.39 24.85 -11.47
CA MET A 116 -3.75 24.58 -10.06
C MET A 116 -5.26 24.74 -9.89
N LEU A 117 -5.99 23.64 -9.67
CA LEU A 117 -7.44 23.62 -9.54
C LEU A 117 -7.86 23.10 -8.17
N PRO A 118 -8.94 23.66 -7.56
CA PRO A 118 -9.51 23.08 -6.35
C PRO A 118 -10.12 21.71 -6.66
N LEU A 119 -10.10 20.81 -5.69
CA LEU A 119 -10.62 19.44 -5.85
C LEU A 119 -12.07 19.42 -6.30
N SER A 120 -12.89 20.39 -5.87
CA SER A 120 -14.29 20.56 -6.30
C SER A 120 -14.46 20.84 -7.80
N GLU A 121 -13.44 21.38 -8.47
CA GLU A 121 -13.42 21.55 -9.92
C GLU A 121 -12.89 20.31 -10.66
N VAL A 122 -12.08 19.48 -9.98
CA VAL A 122 -11.43 18.29 -10.56
C VAL A 122 -12.32 17.05 -10.47
N ALA A 123 -13.13 16.95 -9.41
CA ALA A 123 -13.96 15.76 -9.15
C ALA A 123 -15.35 16.11 -8.64
N ASN A 124 -16.30 15.23 -8.93
CA ASN A 124 -17.60 15.23 -8.29
C ASN A 124 -17.46 14.52 -6.94
N VAL A 125 -18.01 15.12 -5.89
CA VAL A 125 -17.99 14.55 -4.54
C VAL A 125 -19.35 13.96 -4.19
N PHE A 126 -19.36 12.79 -3.58
CA PHE A 126 -20.51 12.29 -2.85
C PHE A 126 -20.11 11.94 -1.41
N ARG A 127 -21.05 12.07 -0.51
CA ARG A 127 -20.87 11.68 0.89
C ARG A 127 -21.32 10.23 1.06
N GLY A 128 -20.51 9.44 1.75
CA GLY A 128 -20.87 8.07 2.12
C GLY A 128 -22.14 8.01 2.98
N GLU A 129 -22.85 6.91 2.86
CA GLU A 129 -24.10 6.65 3.59
C GLU A 129 -23.82 5.91 4.88
N TYR A 130 -24.41 6.38 6.00
CA TYR A 130 -24.32 5.64 7.25
C TYR A 130 -25.13 4.35 7.19
N ILE A 131 -24.50 3.23 7.50
CA ILE A 131 -25.16 1.93 7.58
C ILE A 131 -25.31 1.47 9.03
N THR A 132 -26.49 0.98 9.39
CA THR A 132 -26.75 0.40 10.72
C THR A 132 -26.77 -1.12 10.63
N LYS A 133 -26.40 -1.80 11.71
CA LYS A 133 -26.43 -3.29 11.81
C LYS A 133 -27.80 -3.91 11.44
N LYS A 134 -28.90 -3.16 11.59
CA LYS A 134 -30.24 -3.62 11.20
C LYS A 134 -30.44 -3.69 9.69
N ASN A 135 -29.70 -2.88 8.94
CA ASN A 135 -29.80 -2.78 7.48
C ASN A 135 -28.64 -3.50 6.78
N GLU A 136 -27.81 -4.20 7.56
CA GLU A 136 -26.66 -4.93 7.11
C GLU A 136 -27.11 -6.35 6.68
N LYS A 137 -27.00 -6.64 5.39
CA LYS A 137 -27.16 -7.98 4.85
C LYS A 137 -25.81 -8.45 4.33
N ALA A 138 -25.42 -9.67 4.67
CA ALA A 138 -24.18 -10.26 4.20
C ALA A 138 -24.14 -10.34 2.66
N GLY A 139 -23.00 -9.99 2.06
CA GLY A 139 -22.78 -9.97 0.62
C GLY A 139 -21.32 -9.90 0.28
N ASN A 140 -20.99 -9.52 -0.96
CA ASN A 140 -19.63 -9.47 -1.49
C ASN A 140 -19.14 -8.04 -1.80
N ILE A 141 -19.94 -7.03 -1.48
CA ILE A 141 -19.57 -5.62 -1.73
C ILE A 141 -18.76 -5.08 -0.54
N PRO A 142 -17.51 -4.65 -0.75
CA PRO A 142 -16.67 -4.13 0.33
C PRO A 142 -17.20 -2.81 0.88
N VAL A 143 -17.23 -2.70 2.21
CA VAL A 143 -17.60 -1.47 2.93
C VAL A 143 -16.35 -0.71 3.31
N ILE A 144 -16.25 0.52 2.80
CA ILE A 144 -15.10 1.40 2.98
C ILE A 144 -15.38 2.38 4.11
N LEU A 145 -14.63 2.23 5.19
CA LEU A 145 -14.74 3.01 6.41
C LEU A 145 -13.56 3.98 6.62
N GLY A 146 -12.44 3.76 5.92
CA GLY A 146 -11.26 4.60 6.02
C GLY A 146 -9.95 3.87 6.29
N GLY A 147 -9.95 2.52 6.31
CA GLY A 147 -8.74 1.71 6.34
C GLY A 147 -8.22 1.37 4.93
N GLN A 148 -7.09 0.69 4.87
CA GLN A 148 -6.55 0.11 3.62
C GLN A 148 -7.38 -1.09 3.16
N GLU A 149 -7.98 -1.80 4.11
CA GLU A 149 -8.79 -2.98 3.92
C GLU A 149 -10.27 -2.65 4.11
N PRO A 150 -11.19 -3.36 3.42
CA PRO A 150 -12.61 -3.28 3.70
C PRO A 150 -12.91 -3.62 5.16
N ALA A 151 -13.80 -2.86 5.80
CA ALA A 151 -14.19 -3.13 7.18
C ALA A 151 -15.02 -4.41 7.32
N TYR A 152 -15.89 -4.68 6.34
CA TYR A 152 -16.75 -5.87 6.19
C TYR A 152 -17.39 -5.85 4.79
N TYR A 153 -18.28 -6.81 4.49
CA TYR A 153 -18.91 -6.96 3.17
C TYR A 153 -20.44 -6.99 3.31
N ILE A 154 -21.14 -6.36 2.34
CA ILE A 154 -22.60 -6.29 2.29
C ILE A 154 -23.16 -6.65 0.92
N ASP A 155 -24.49 -6.69 0.77
CA ASP A 155 -25.19 -7.09 -0.45
C ASP A 155 -25.46 -5.96 -1.46
N ARG A 156 -25.10 -4.70 -1.14
CA ARG A 156 -25.36 -3.54 -1.99
C ARG A 156 -24.16 -2.59 -2.10
N ALA A 157 -24.02 -1.96 -3.25
CA ALA A 157 -23.08 -0.86 -3.47
C ALA A 157 -23.81 0.50 -3.41
N ASN A 158 -23.11 1.56 -3.02
CA ASN A 158 -23.55 2.94 -3.24
C ASN A 158 -22.69 3.67 -4.28
N HIS A 159 -21.64 2.99 -4.78
CA HIS A 159 -20.87 3.47 -5.92
C HIS A 159 -20.41 2.29 -6.79
N ILE A 160 -20.36 2.53 -8.12
CA ILE A 160 -19.88 1.57 -9.12
C ILE A 160 -18.92 2.30 -10.06
N GLY A 161 -17.72 1.75 -10.26
CA GLY A 161 -16.68 2.31 -11.10
C GLY A 161 -15.51 2.88 -10.33
N GLU A 162 -14.62 3.59 -11.05
CA GLU A 162 -13.40 4.14 -10.47
C GLU A 162 -13.68 5.33 -9.55
N ILE A 163 -13.18 5.25 -8.34
CA ILE A 163 -13.37 6.30 -7.34
C ILE A 163 -12.20 6.41 -6.39
N VAL A 164 -11.93 7.63 -5.91
CA VAL A 164 -11.02 7.90 -4.81
C VAL A 164 -11.82 8.15 -3.55
N ALA A 165 -11.64 7.32 -2.54
CA ALA A 165 -12.31 7.49 -1.25
C ALA A 165 -11.36 8.16 -0.24
N VAL A 166 -11.90 9.13 0.51
CA VAL A 166 -11.19 9.82 1.60
C VAL A 166 -11.96 9.60 2.90
N ALA A 167 -11.30 9.00 3.87
CA ALA A 167 -11.88 8.74 5.19
C ALA A 167 -12.22 10.05 5.90
N ARG A 168 -13.43 10.11 6.51
CA ARG A 168 -13.89 11.32 7.17
C ARG A 168 -13.46 11.41 8.61
N SER A 169 -13.52 10.34 9.38
CA SER A 169 -13.44 10.42 10.85
C SER A 169 -12.46 9.41 11.47
N GLY A 170 -12.17 9.62 12.75
CA GLY A 170 -11.34 8.75 13.56
C GLY A 170 -9.83 8.89 13.29
N ALA A 171 -9.07 7.89 13.70
CA ALA A 171 -7.61 7.85 13.53
C ALA A 171 -7.20 7.94 12.05
N SER A 172 -7.99 7.31 11.18
CA SER A 172 -7.76 7.25 9.72
C SER A 172 -8.33 8.44 8.95
N ALA A 173 -8.91 9.46 9.60
CA ALA A 173 -9.45 10.62 8.87
C ALA A 173 -8.39 11.25 7.98
N GLY A 174 -8.71 11.51 6.71
CA GLY A 174 -7.77 11.95 5.69
C GLY A 174 -7.06 10.83 4.93
N PHE A 175 -7.24 9.57 5.31
CA PHE A 175 -6.70 8.43 4.56
C PHE A 175 -7.33 8.34 3.17
N VAL A 176 -6.49 8.12 2.15
CA VAL A 176 -6.88 8.10 0.73
C VAL A 176 -6.74 6.68 0.18
N SER A 177 -7.81 6.17 -0.43
CA SER A 177 -7.85 4.87 -1.10
C SER A 177 -8.46 4.96 -2.49
N TYR A 178 -8.07 4.05 -3.39
CA TYR A 178 -8.57 3.96 -4.75
C TYR A 178 -9.30 2.63 -4.95
N TRP A 179 -10.44 2.70 -5.61
CA TRP A 179 -11.31 1.55 -5.86
C TRP A 179 -11.77 1.56 -7.33
N ASN A 180 -11.77 0.39 -7.94
CA ASN A 180 -12.26 0.17 -9.31
C ASN A 180 -13.20 -1.05 -9.35
N GLU A 181 -14.05 -1.16 -8.34
CA GLU A 181 -15.08 -2.19 -8.20
C GLU A 181 -16.30 -1.61 -7.50
N PRO A 182 -17.46 -2.30 -7.53
CA PRO A 182 -18.60 -1.86 -6.74
C PRO A 182 -18.26 -1.82 -5.25
N ILE A 183 -18.45 -0.65 -4.61
CA ILE A 183 -18.15 -0.43 -3.19
C ILE A 183 -19.31 0.22 -2.46
N PHE A 184 -19.27 0.15 -1.13
CA PHE A 184 -20.14 0.94 -0.26
C PHE A 184 -19.29 1.86 0.61
N VAL A 185 -19.31 3.16 0.32
CA VAL A 185 -18.65 4.17 1.15
C VAL A 185 -19.57 4.56 2.28
N THR A 186 -19.11 4.44 3.53
CA THR A 186 -19.91 4.80 4.71
C THR A 186 -19.42 6.09 5.35
N ASP A 187 -18.45 6.09 6.25
CA ASP A 187 -17.96 7.30 6.91
C ASP A 187 -16.80 7.94 6.15
N GLY A 188 -17.09 8.44 4.95
CA GLY A 188 -16.11 9.02 4.05
C GLY A 188 -16.71 9.87 2.96
N PHE A 189 -15.84 10.37 2.09
CA PHE A 189 -16.18 11.06 0.87
C PHE A 189 -15.64 10.27 -0.32
N GLY A 190 -16.47 10.08 -1.35
CA GLY A 190 -16.05 9.56 -2.64
C GLY A 190 -15.84 10.72 -3.64
N TYR A 191 -14.75 10.66 -4.38
CA TYR A 191 -14.39 11.61 -5.42
C TYR A 191 -14.32 10.91 -6.76
N GLU A 192 -15.29 11.18 -7.63
CA GLU A 192 -15.32 10.73 -9.01
C GLU A 192 -14.65 11.79 -9.89
N ALA A 193 -13.53 11.46 -10.51
CA ALA A 193 -12.80 12.39 -11.36
C ALA A 193 -13.63 12.81 -12.57
N LYS A 194 -13.66 14.12 -12.89
CA LYS A 194 -14.23 14.63 -14.13
C LYS A 194 -13.31 14.27 -15.28
N LYS A 195 -13.74 13.38 -16.17
CA LYS A 195 -12.91 12.74 -17.23
C LYS A 195 -12.22 13.72 -18.17
N GLU A 196 -12.81 14.92 -18.33
CA GLU A 196 -12.26 16.01 -19.15
C GLU A 196 -11.10 16.73 -18.44
N VAL A 197 -10.95 16.56 -17.13
CA VAL A 197 -10.02 17.30 -16.28
C VAL A 197 -8.95 16.37 -15.71
N ALA A 198 -9.34 15.21 -15.20
CA ALA A 198 -8.42 14.31 -14.51
C ALA A 198 -8.73 12.82 -14.73
N ILE A 199 -7.67 12.04 -14.77
CA ILE A 199 -7.74 10.58 -14.74
C ILE A 199 -7.96 10.13 -13.29
N PRO A 200 -8.89 9.18 -12.97
CA PRO A 200 -9.16 8.75 -11.60
C PRO A 200 -7.91 8.28 -10.85
N ARG A 201 -7.04 7.51 -11.51
CA ARG A 201 -5.79 7.02 -10.94
C ARG A 201 -4.78 8.14 -10.67
N TYR A 202 -4.75 9.18 -11.53
CA TYR A 202 -3.95 10.40 -11.30
C TYR A 202 -4.46 11.15 -10.06
N LEU A 203 -5.78 11.36 -9.96
CA LEU A 203 -6.42 11.98 -8.80
C LEU A 203 -6.06 11.24 -7.51
N TYR A 204 -6.09 9.90 -7.53
CA TYR A 204 -5.64 9.09 -6.40
C TYR A 204 -4.21 9.43 -5.98
N TYR A 205 -3.26 9.41 -6.90
CA TYR A 205 -1.85 9.67 -6.57
C TYR A 205 -1.63 11.08 -6.01
N VAL A 206 -2.26 12.09 -6.59
CA VAL A 206 -2.15 13.47 -6.11
C VAL A 206 -2.74 13.62 -4.71
N LEU A 207 -3.91 13.06 -4.45
CA LEU A 207 -4.53 13.08 -3.12
C LEU A 207 -3.74 12.24 -2.11
N LYS A 208 -3.21 11.09 -2.53
CA LYS A 208 -2.35 10.25 -1.70
C LYS A 208 -1.07 10.98 -1.30
N ASN A 209 -0.47 11.73 -2.22
CA ASN A 209 0.69 12.58 -1.93
C ASN A 209 0.38 13.68 -0.89
N LYS A 210 -0.87 14.15 -0.84
CA LYS A 210 -1.35 15.15 0.12
C LYS A 210 -1.94 14.55 1.41
N GLU A 211 -1.83 13.25 1.62
CA GLU A 211 -2.46 12.56 2.76
C GLU A 211 -2.02 13.12 4.12
N ALA A 212 -0.76 13.54 4.26
CA ALA A 212 -0.27 14.21 5.47
C ALA A 212 -0.97 15.57 5.70
N GLU A 213 -1.17 16.37 4.63
CA GLU A 213 -1.91 17.62 4.66
C GLU A 213 -3.38 17.38 5.03
N LEU A 214 -4.05 16.38 4.39
CA LEU A 214 -5.42 15.97 4.69
C LEU A 214 -5.57 15.54 6.16
N ASN A 215 -4.63 14.79 6.67
CA ASN A 215 -4.57 14.37 8.06
C ASN A 215 -4.46 15.58 9.02
N GLY A 216 -3.65 16.58 8.66
CA GLY A 216 -3.48 17.83 9.41
C GLY A 216 -4.75 18.69 9.46
N MET A 217 -5.73 18.47 8.58
CA MET A 217 -7.01 19.18 8.55
C MET A 217 -8.02 18.69 9.58
N LYS A 218 -7.73 17.63 10.33
CA LYS A 218 -8.59 17.07 11.37
C LYS A 218 -8.96 18.09 12.42
N ARG A 219 -10.23 18.12 12.81
CA ARG A 219 -10.76 18.93 13.90
C ARG A 219 -11.73 18.13 14.77
N GLY A 220 -11.83 18.46 16.03
CA GLY A 220 -12.71 17.85 17.02
C GLY A 220 -11.92 17.24 18.20
N ALA A 221 -12.39 17.48 19.43
CA ALA A 221 -11.71 17.05 20.65
C ALA A 221 -11.97 15.55 21.01
N GLY A 222 -13.04 14.95 20.49
CA GLY A 222 -13.38 13.54 20.79
C GLY A 222 -13.05 12.64 19.59
N VAL A 223 -13.85 12.71 18.52
CA VAL A 223 -13.58 12.00 17.27
C VAL A 223 -13.16 13.03 16.23
N PRO A 224 -11.86 13.12 15.89
CA PRO A 224 -11.40 14.08 14.88
C PRO A 224 -11.99 13.73 13.52
N HIS A 225 -12.40 14.74 12.74
CA HIS A 225 -12.94 14.55 11.40
C HIS A 225 -12.49 15.64 10.43
N VAL A 226 -12.48 15.30 9.14
CA VAL A 226 -12.15 16.21 8.04
C VAL A 226 -13.47 16.71 7.42
N SER A 227 -13.52 18.03 7.12
CA SER A 227 -14.69 18.65 6.46
C SER A 227 -14.61 18.45 4.95
N GLY A 228 -15.73 18.01 4.32
CA GLY A 228 -15.83 17.90 2.86
C GLY A 228 -15.65 19.22 2.13
N GLU A 229 -16.10 20.33 2.70
CA GLU A 229 -15.93 21.67 2.15
C GLU A 229 -14.44 22.04 2.05
N ARG A 230 -13.67 21.81 3.12
CA ARG A 230 -12.22 22.05 3.14
C ARG A 230 -11.47 21.13 2.18
N LEU A 231 -11.90 19.88 2.06
CA LEU A 231 -11.34 18.96 1.07
C LEU A 231 -11.56 19.51 -0.35
N GLY A 232 -12.75 20.07 -0.62
CA GLY A 232 -13.08 20.67 -1.91
C GLY A 232 -12.20 21.87 -2.31
N GLU A 233 -11.67 22.61 -1.32
CA GLU A 233 -10.82 23.79 -1.53
C GLU A 233 -9.34 23.45 -1.80
N ILE A 234 -8.93 22.19 -1.57
CA ILE A 234 -7.54 21.76 -1.77
C ILE A 234 -7.16 21.95 -3.23
N LYS A 235 -6.10 22.71 -3.47
CA LYS A 235 -5.56 22.93 -4.80
C LYS A 235 -4.70 21.77 -5.24
N LEU A 236 -5.00 21.23 -6.42
CA LEU A 236 -4.32 20.11 -7.04
C LEU A 236 -3.64 20.57 -8.34
N PRO A 237 -2.40 20.15 -8.61
CA PRO A 237 -1.75 20.39 -9.88
C PRO A 237 -2.37 19.47 -10.94
N ILE A 238 -2.89 20.03 -12.00
CA ILE A 238 -3.56 19.30 -13.10
C ILE A 238 -2.82 19.57 -14.41
N PRO A 239 -1.89 18.69 -14.82
CA PRO A 239 -1.26 18.76 -16.14
C PRO A 239 -2.20 18.24 -17.23
N PRO A 240 -1.83 18.38 -18.51
CA PRO A 240 -2.55 17.78 -19.63
C PRO A 240 -2.78 16.27 -19.43
N ILE A 241 -3.88 15.75 -19.94
CA ILE A 241 -4.27 14.34 -19.77
C ILE A 241 -3.15 13.36 -20.19
N GLU A 242 -2.40 13.68 -21.25
CA GLU A 242 -1.30 12.83 -21.70
C GLU A 242 -0.14 12.78 -20.68
N GLU A 243 0.14 13.88 -20.04
CA GLU A 243 1.14 13.92 -18.96
C GLU A 243 0.63 13.19 -17.71
N GLN A 244 -0.66 13.30 -17.38
CA GLN A 244 -1.27 12.50 -16.30
C GLN A 244 -1.12 11.00 -16.58
N LYS A 245 -1.39 10.53 -17.82
CA LYS A 245 -1.20 9.13 -18.23
C LYS A 245 0.25 8.69 -18.02
N ARG A 246 1.22 9.54 -18.45
CA ARG A 246 2.64 9.26 -18.29
C ARG A 246 3.03 9.10 -16.82
N ILE A 247 2.58 10.02 -15.96
CA ILE A 247 2.82 9.98 -14.51
C ILE A 247 2.22 8.72 -13.89
N VAL A 248 0.95 8.42 -14.19
CA VAL A 248 0.25 7.22 -13.72
C VAL A 248 1.01 5.95 -14.13
N SER A 249 1.42 5.84 -15.40
CA SER A 249 2.18 4.67 -15.87
C SER A 249 3.49 4.45 -15.11
N ILE A 250 4.17 5.52 -14.73
CA ILE A 250 5.41 5.43 -13.95
C ILE A 250 5.09 4.99 -12.50
N LEU A 251 4.11 5.65 -11.87
CA LEU A 251 3.76 5.38 -10.47
C LEU A 251 3.16 3.99 -10.29
N ASP A 252 2.31 3.52 -11.22
CA ASP A 252 1.75 2.15 -11.19
C ASP A 252 2.85 1.08 -11.30
N ARG A 253 3.90 1.31 -12.09
CA ARG A 253 5.04 0.39 -12.16
C ARG A 253 5.81 0.33 -10.85
N PHE A 254 6.02 1.47 -10.20
CA PHE A 254 6.67 1.50 -8.89
C PHE A 254 5.82 0.83 -7.82
N ASP A 255 4.51 1.10 -7.82
CA ASP A 255 3.55 0.50 -6.90
C ASP A 255 3.55 -1.03 -7.04
N ALA A 256 3.52 -1.55 -8.27
CA ALA A 256 3.62 -2.98 -8.54
C ALA A 256 4.95 -3.58 -8.02
N ILE A 257 6.08 -2.91 -8.25
CA ILE A 257 7.38 -3.41 -7.75
C ILE A 257 7.42 -3.45 -6.22
N CYS A 258 6.85 -2.43 -5.56
CA CYS A 258 6.92 -2.32 -4.11
C CYS A 258 5.90 -3.20 -3.38
N ASN A 259 4.69 -3.37 -3.93
CA ASN A 259 3.55 -3.91 -3.21
C ASN A 259 2.97 -5.20 -3.82
N ASP A 260 3.37 -5.61 -5.04
CA ASP A 260 2.88 -6.85 -5.63
C ASP A 260 3.43 -8.07 -4.87
N LEU A 261 2.52 -8.80 -4.23
CA LEU A 261 2.84 -10.01 -3.47
C LEU A 261 3.25 -11.20 -4.36
N THR A 262 2.98 -11.13 -5.66
CA THR A 262 3.23 -12.24 -6.61
C THR A 262 4.47 -12.04 -7.47
N SER A 263 4.80 -10.81 -7.83
CA SER A 263 5.91 -10.48 -8.72
C SER A 263 6.84 -9.37 -8.21
N GLY A 264 6.46 -8.71 -7.11
CA GLY A 264 7.22 -7.61 -6.52
C GLY A 264 8.27 -8.05 -5.49
N LEU A 265 8.83 -7.08 -4.77
CA LEU A 265 9.80 -7.30 -3.70
C LEU A 265 9.32 -8.29 -2.61
N PRO A 266 8.05 -8.29 -2.17
CA PRO A 266 7.56 -9.28 -1.21
C PRO A 266 7.67 -10.71 -1.72
N ALA A 267 7.37 -10.96 -3.01
CA ALA A 267 7.51 -12.27 -3.62
C ALA A 267 8.97 -12.72 -3.69
N GLU A 268 9.90 -11.82 -3.98
CA GLU A 268 11.33 -12.11 -3.99
C GLU A 268 11.84 -12.50 -2.60
N ILE A 269 11.40 -11.81 -1.54
CA ILE A 269 11.75 -12.16 -0.14
C ILE A 269 11.28 -13.58 0.19
N GLU A 270 10.04 -13.92 -0.15
CA GLU A 270 9.50 -15.25 0.11
C GLU A 270 10.27 -16.33 -0.67
N ALA A 271 10.59 -16.07 -1.94
CA ALA A 271 11.39 -16.97 -2.76
C ALA A 271 12.80 -17.17 -2.17
N ARG A 272 13.45 -16.10 -1.71
CA ARG A 272 14.76 -16.15 -1.04
C ARG A 272 14.71 -16.91 0.28
N LYS A 273 13.66 -16.72 1.09
CA LYS A 273 13.46 -17.51 2.32
C LYS A 273 13.31 -19.00 2.03
N LYS A 274 12.49 -19.37 1.04
CA LYS A 274 12.33 -20.77 0.60
C LYS A 274 13.66 -21.37 0.10
N GLN A 275 14.42 -20.59 -0.67
CA GLN A 275 15.74 -20.98 -1.15
C GLN A 275 16.72 -21.21 0.02
N TYR A 276 16.73 -20.31 1.01
CA TYR A 276 17.52 -20.48 2.22
C TYR A 276 17.15 -21.76 2.97
N GLU A 277 15.85 -22.02 3.21
CA GLU A 277 15.40 -23.23 3.90
C GLU A 277 15.82 -24.51 3.16
N TYR A 278 15.68 -24.52 1.83
CA TYR A 278 16.13 -25.64 1.01
C TYR A 278 17.63 -25.91 1.13
N TYR A 279 18.47 -24.88 0.98
CA TYR A 279 19.93 -25.05 1.08
C TYR A 279 20.38 -25.37 2.50
N ARG A 280 19.76 -24.77 3.51
CA ARG A 280 19.99 -25.12 4.92
C ARG A 280 19.75 -26.60 5.17
N ASP A 281 18.59 -27.09 4.76
CA ASP A 281 18.24 -28.50 4.96
C ASP A 281 19.21 -29.41 4.19
N LYS A 282 19.55 -29.06 2.96
CA LYS A 282 20.52 -29.82 2.16
C LYS A 282 21.95 -29.84 2.76
N LEU A 283 22.41 -28.73 3.33
CA LEU A 283 23.74 -28.62 3.97
C LEU A 283 23.79 -29.37 5.31
N LEU A 284 22.66 -29.44 6.02
CA LEU A 284 22.59 -30.08 7.34
C LEU A 284 22.09 -31.53 7.29
N THR A 285 21.72 -32.06 6.12
CA THR A 285 21.35 -33.48 5.93
C THR A 285 22.55 -34.27 5.42
N PHE A 286 23.19 -34.99 6.30
CA PHE A 286 24.33 -35.87 5.96
C PHE A 286 23.81 -37.28 5.78
N LYS A 287 24.13 -37.91 4.63
CA LYS A 287 23.97 -39.36 4.46
C LYS A 287 25.10 -40.07 5.16
N GLU A 288 24.82 -41.03 6.04
CA GLU A 288 25.84 -41.96 6.54
C GLU A 288 26.49 -42.64 5.33
N ARG A 289 27.81 -42.54 5.22
CA ARG A 289 28.56 -43.38 4.30
C ARG A 289 28.58 -44.79 4.90
N GLY A 290 27.83 -45.69 4.25
CA GLY A 290 27.92 -47.11 4.54
C GLY A 290 29.31 -47.66 4.29
#